data_dbfc6db35667dd22d38c7cabfc8165c2
#
_entry.id   dbfc6db35667dd22d38c7cabfc8165c2
#
_cell.length_a   1.000
_cell.length_b   1.000
_cell.length_c   1.000
_cell.angle_alpha   90.00
_cell.angle_beta   90.00
_cell.angle_gamma   90.00
#
_symmetry.space_group_name_H-M   'P 1'
#
loop_
_entity.id
_entity.type
_entity.pdbx_description
1 polymer ?
#
loop_
_entity_poly.entity_id
_entity_poly.type
_entity_poly.pdbx_seq_one_letter_code
_entity_poly.pdbx_strand_id
1 'polypeptide(L)'
;INSIEIKGGCNVQFALDPESFNYAVIEINPRVSRSSALASKATGYPIAKIAAKIALGYNLDEIKNAVTGKTYACFEPAIDYVVTKIPKWPFDKFFGAKRNLGTKMMATGEIMAIGNTLESSLLKGIRSLEIKQYTLERKSSKKRTTVELKQRVIVPDDERLFDLAELIRRNYNMEKLAEITGMDPFFLQKIKNIVDAEEELKKYKLADLTYDILKKYKKMGFSDKGISELIGCDADEVYNLRKSLGIIPVYKMVDTCAGEFEAVSPYYYSTYDETTESFPSDKKKVIVIGSGPIRIGQGIEFDYCSVHSVLSLEKAGIETIIINNNPETVSTDFDTSDKLYFEPLTEEDVYNIIELEKPDGVILQFGGQTAIKLANFLDSMHVPVLGTQPKYIDEAEDREKFDEMLEKLNIKRPKGKAVWSVKEGIEEANKLEYPLLVRPSYVLGGQGMEITRNEIDLVRYLTDAFIKDTKNPVLIDRYLGGRELEVDAICDGTDVLIPGIMEHLERAGVHSGDSISIYPPQNVPQHIIDKIVDVTYRIALELKVIGMINIQFIVCDGQVYVIEVNPRSSRTVPYISKVTGIPIVKLATKCIIGHKIKELGYTPGLQPKADYYAIKMPVFSFEK
;
A
#
# COMPACT_ATOMS: atom_id res chain seq x y z
N ILE A 1 -25.26 -21.43 17.11
CA ILE A 1 -25.97 -20.41 16.30
C ILE A 1 -27.46 -20.49 16.58
N ASN A 2 -28.08 -21.66 16.40
CA ASN A 2 -29.52 -21.83 16.60
C ASN A 2 -29.98 -21.51 18.04
N SER A 3 -29.17 -21.85 19.07
CA SER A 3 -29.50 -21.60 20.48
C SER A 3 -29.58 -20.13 20.87
N ILE A 4 -28.97 -19.25 20.08
CA ILE A 4 -28.98 -17.78 20.28
C ILE A 4 -29.68 -17.06 19.11
N GLU A 5 -30.43 -17.81 18.29
CA GLU A 5 -31.30 -17.33 17.22
C GLU A 5 -30.62 -16.32 16.24
N ILE A 6 -29.34 -16.54 15.92
CA ILE A 6 -28.61 -15.69 14.97
C ILE A 6 -29.19 -15.86 13.58
N LYS A 7 -29.61 -14.72 12.98
CA LYS A 7 -30.01 -14.62 11.58
C LYS A 7 -29.03 -13.69 10.84
N GLY A 8 -28.20 -14.25 9.99
CA GLY A 8 -27.16 -13.53 9.25
C GLY A 8 -25.77 -14.04 9.55
N GLY A 9 -24.79 -13.15 9.60
CA GLY A 9 -23.39 -13.49 9.85
C GLY A 9 -23.04 -13.56 11.33
N CYS A 10 -22.17 -14.48 11.69
CA CYS A 10 -21.52 -14.47 13.00
C CYS A 10 -20.07 -14.93 12.88
N ASN A 11 -19.27 -14.52 13.87
CA ASN A 11 -17.91 -14.97 14.04
C ASN A 11 -17.81 -15.77 15.34
N VAL A 12 -17.21 -16.96 15.27
CA VAL A 12 -16.98 -17.84 16.42
C VAL A 12 -15.51 -18.17 16.50
N GLN A 13 -14.90 -17.98 17.66
CA GLN A 13 -13.53 -18.37 17.95
C GLN A 13 -13.52 -19.64 18.80
N PHE A 14 -12.71 -20.60 18.39
CA PHE A 14 -12.52 -21.87 19.06
C PHE A 14 -11.07 -22.02 19.52
N ALA A 15 -10.88 -22.68 20.67
CA ALA A 15 -9.63 -23.34 21.03
C ALA A 15 -9.80 -24.84 20.81
N LEU A 16 -8.90 -25.43 20.05
CA LEU A 16 -8.85 -26.85 19.76
C LEU A 16 -7.64 -27.46 20.45
N ASP A 17 -7.85 -28.54 21.20
CA ASP A 17 -6.76 -29.36 21.72
C ASP A 17 -6.27 -30.31 20.61
N PRO A 18 -5.01 -30.18 20.16
CA PRO A 18 -4.51 -30.97 19.04
C PRO A 18 -4.37 -32.49 19.35
N GLU A 19 -4.28 -32.86 20.63
CA GLU A 19 -4.07 -34.26 21.05
C GLU A 19 -5.40 -35.01 21.21
N SER A 20 -6.43 -34.35 21.73
CA SER A 20 -7.71 -35.00 22.05
C SER A 20 -8.86 -34.57 21.15
N PHE A 21 -8.70 -33.57 20.30
CA PHE A 21 -9.75 -32.90 19.52
C PHE A 21 -10.88 -32.28 20.36
N ASN A 22 -10.72 -32.19 21.68
CA ASN A 22 -11.62 -31.41 22.51
C ASN A 22 -11.51 -29.94 22.13
N TYR A 23 -12.63 -29.23 22.12
CA TYR A 23 -12.65 -27.82 21.81
C TYR A 23 -13.41 -27.01 22.84
N ALA A 24 -13.05 -25.77 22.97
CA ALA A 24 -13.76 -24.77 23.75
C ALA A 24 -14.12 -23.58 22.87
N VAL A 25 -15.32 -23.05 23.05
CA VAL A 25 -15.71 -21.77 22.44
C VAL A 25 -15.11 -20.65 23.28
N ILE A 26 -14.27 -19.82 22.67
CA ILE A 26 -13.67 -18.66 23.32
C ILE A 26 -14.65 -17.49 23.29
N GLU A 27 -15.19 -17.19 22.08
CA GLU A 27 -15.98 -15.99 21.84
C GLU A 27 -16.96 -16.23 20.69
N ILE A 28 -18.17 -15.67 20.82
CA ILE A 28 -19.17 -15.61 19.75
C ILE A 28 -19.56 -14.15 19.53
N ASN A 29 -19.41 -13.66 18.31
CA ASN A 29 -19.82 -12.33 17.89
C ASN A 29 -20.96 -12.45 16.88
N PRO A 30 -22.24 -12.11 17.24
CA PRO A 30 -23.39 -12.17 16.35
C PRO A 30 -23.41 -11.01 15.36
N ARG A 31 -22.33 -10.84 14.64
CA ARG A 31 -22.09 -9.79 13.65
C ARG A 31 -20.99 -10.25 12.68
N VAL A 32 -20.86 -9.55 11.56
CA VAL A 32 -19.66 -9.66 10.74
C VAL A 32 -18.45 -9.12 11.52
N SER A 33 -17.30 -9.75 11.30
CA SER A 33 -16.03 -9.37 11.92
C SER A 33 -15.06 -8.87 10.84
N ARG A 34 -13.92 -8.32 11.27
CA ARG A 34 -12.83 -7.94 10.39
C ARG A 34 -12.37 -9.13 9.52
N SER A 35 -12.31 -10.32 10.10
CA SER A 35 -11.96 -11.53 9.37
C SER A 35 -13.00 -11.98 8.34
N SER A 36 -14.25 -11.49 8.41
CA SER A 36 -15.29 -11.84 7.44
C SER A 36 -14.98 -11.31 6.04
N ALA A 37 -14.35 -10.14 5.92
CA ALA A 37 -13.91 -9.59 4.64
C ALA A 37 -12.86 -10.49 3.99
N LEU A 38 -11.83 -10.86 4.75
CA LEU A 38 -10.80 -11.80 4.30
C LEU A 38 -11.41 -13.16 3.92
N ALA A 39 -12.24 -13.75 4.79
CA ALA A 39 -12.87 -15.04 4.54
C ALA A 39 -13.72 -15.02 3.26
N SER A 40 -14.49 -13.94 3.03
CA SER A 40 -15.28 -13.78 1.81
C SER A 40 -14.43 -13.82 0.54
N LYS A 41 -13.28 -13.15 0.56
CA LYS A 41 -12.39 -13.05 -0.61
C LYS A 41 -11.52 -14.31 -0.77
N ALA A 42 -11.10 -14.89 0.34
CA ALA A 42 -10.32 -16.13 0.36
C ALA A 42 -11.11 -17.34 -0.15
N THR A 43 -12.42 -17.34 0.07
CA THR A 43 -13.28 -18.49 -0.28
C THR A 43 -14.23 -18.19 -1.45
N GLY A 44 -14.25 -16.97 -1.99
CA GLY A 44 -15.25 -16.58 -2.98
C GLY A 44 -16.70 -16.68 -2.48
N TYR A 45 -16.91 -16.56 -1.16
CA TYR A 45 -18.22 -16.64 -0.51
C TYR A 45 -18.59 -15.28 0.10
N PRO A 46 -19.49 -14.48 -0.51
CA PRO A 46 -19.72 -13.09 -0.13
C PRO A 46 -20.57 -13.00 1.16
N ILE A 47 -19.96 -13.23 2.32
CA ILE A 47 -20.61 -13.37 3.63
C ILE A 47 -21.56 -12.20 3.93
N ALA A 48 -21.13 -10.95 3.74
CA ALA A 48 -21.95 -9.78 4.07
C ALA A 48 -23.21 -9.70 3.19
N LYS A 49 -23.09 -9.98 1.90
CA LYS A 49 -24.23 -9.96 0.94
C LYS A 49 -25.22 -11.07 1.25
N ILE A 50 -24.72 -12.27 1.60
CA ILE A 50 -25.56 -13.40 2.00
C ILE A 50 -26.24 -13.10 3.34
N ALA A 51 -25.52 -12.60 4.34
CA ALA A 51 -26.07 -12.20 5.62
C ALA A 51 -27.20 -11.15 5.50
N ALA A 52 -27.04 -10.17 4.62
CA ALA A 52 -28.08 -9.17 4.34
C ALA A 52 -29.35 -9.82 3.75
N LYS A 53 -29.21 -10.78 2.83
CA LYS A 53 -30.35 -11.52 2.27
C LYS A 53 -31.06 -12.39 3.29
N ILE A 54 -30.30 -13.06 4.18
CA ILE A 54 -30.88 -13.82 5.31
C ILE A 54 -31.68 -12.89 6.22
N ALA A 55 -31.18 -11.70 6.51
CA ALA A 55 -31.88 -10.70 7.32
C ALA A 55 -33.19 -10.23 6.66
N LEU A 56 -33.31 -10.31 5.35
CA LEU A 56 -34.54 -10.05 4.58
C LEU A 56 -35.49 -11.27 4.51
N GLY A 57 -35.12 -12.42 5.09
CA GLY A 57 -35.95 -13.61 5.18
C GLY A 57 -35.68 -14.72 4.17
N TYR A 58 -34.64 -14.59 3.34
CA TYR A 58 -34.24 -15.66 2.42
C TYR A 58 -33.52 -16.78 3.17
N ASN A 59 -33.69 -18.03 2.70
CA ASN A 59 -32.95 -19.19 3.16
C ASN A 59 -31.67 -19.39 2.34
N LEU A 60 -30.71 -20.15 2.88
CA LEU A 60 -29.41 -20.37 2.23
C LEU A 60 -29.52 -21.05 0.85
N ASP A 61 -30.50 -21.94 0.66
CA ASP A 61 -30.78 -22.66 -0.59
C ASP A 61 -31.50 -21.80 -1.64
N GLU A 62 -32.04 -20.66 -1.26
CA GLU A 62 -32.66 -19.68 -2.16
C GLU A 62 -31.66 -18.62 -2.64
N ILE A 63 -30.53 -18.46 -1.95
CA ILE A 63 -29.52 -17.43 -2.24
C ILE A 63 -28.44 -17.99 -3.16
N LYS A 64 -28.41 -17.55 -4.43
CA LYS A 64 -27.25 -17.81 -5.30
C LYS A 64 -26.02 -17.09 -4.81
N ASN A 65 -24.86 -17.79 -4.84
CA ASN A 65 -23.58 -17.17 -4.64
C ASN A 65 -23.26 -16.22 -5.79
N ALA A 66 -23.14 -14.94 -5.51
CA ALA A 66 -22.93 -13.90 -6.52
C ALA A 66 -21.53 -13.94 -7.15
N VAL A 67 -20.54 -14.56 -6.49
CA VAL A 67 -19.18 -14.70 -7.01
C VAL A 67 -19.10 -15.81 -8.05
N THR A 68 -19.63 -17.00 -7.72
CA THR A 68 -19.59 -18.16 -8.63
C THR A 68 -20.71 -18.17 -9.67
N GLY A 69 -21.83 -17.49 -9.37
CA GLY A 69 -23.02 -17.43 -10.24
C GLY A 69 -23.77 -18.76 -10.41
N LYS A 70 -23.19 -19.89 -9.97
CA LYS A 70 -23.73 -21.25 -10.20
C LYS A 70 -24.08 -21.98 -8.90
N THR A 71 -23.35 -21.76 -7.81
CA THR A 71 -23.61 -22.38 -6.51
C THR A 71 -24.60 -21.58 -5.68
N TYR A 72 -25.13 -22.19 -4.61
CA TYR A 72 -26.00 -21.55 -3.64
C TYR A 72 -25.27 -21.36 -2.31
N ALA A 73 -25.79 -20.48 -1.47
CA ALA A 73 -25.18 -20.17 -0.18
C ALA A 73 -25.17 -21.33 0.83
N CYS A 74 -25.96 -22.38 0.60
CA CYS A 74 -25.93 -23.61 1.38
C CYS A 74 -24.74 -24.53 1.05
N PHE A 75 -23.99 -24.30 -0.03
CA PHE A 75 -22.80 -25.06 -0.36
C PHE A 75 -21.60 -24.54 0.44
N GLU A 76 -20.90 -25.43 1.11
CA GLU A 76 -19.63 -25.11 1.76
C GLU A 76 -18.54 -24.88 0.69
N PRO A 77 -17.74 -23.82 0.82
CA PRO A 77 -16.60 -23.63 -0.06
C PRO A 77 -15.59 -24.78 0.08
N ALA A 78 -15.22 -25.39 -1.04
CA ALA A 78 -14.09 -26.31 -1.15
C ALA A 78 -12.94 -25.59 -1.87
N ILE A 79 -11.76 -25.56 -1.27
CA ILE A 79 -10.59 -24.84 -1.82
C ILE A 79 -9.40 -25.79 -1.96
N ASP A 80 -8.62 -25.62 -3.03
CA ASP A 80 -7.41 -26.39 -3.34
C ASP A 80 -6.13 -25.52 -3.35
N TYR A 81 -6.20 -24.32 -2.77
CA TYR A 81 -5.11 -23.37 -2.58
C TYR A 81 -4.96 -22.99 -1.11
N VAL A 82 -3.87 -22.32 -0.79
CA VAL A 82 -3.56 -21.83 0.56
C VAL A 82 -3.63 -20.31 0.60
N VAL A 83 -4.32 -19.79 1.60
CA VAL A 83 -4.40 -18.34 1.84
C VAL A 83 -3.65 -17.99 3.13
N THR A 84 -2.67 -17.12 3.02
CA THR A 84 -1.94 -16.58 4.16
C THR A 84 -2.34 -15.13 4.41
N LYS A 85 -2.68 -14.83 5.66
CA LYS A 85 -2.90 -13.48 6.14
C LYS A 85 -1.72 -13.05 7.01
N ILE A 86 -1.16 -11.87 6.76
CA ILE A 86 -0.14 -11.28 7.62
C ILE A 86 -0.57 -9.87 8.04
N PRO A 87 -0.61 -9.56 9.36
CA PRO A 87 -0.90 -8.23 9.84
C PRO A 87 0.19 -7.21 9.47
N LYS A 88 -0.20 -5.96 9.25
CA LYS A 88 0.71 -4.81 9.11
C LYS A 88 0.73 -4.02 10.41
N TRP A 89 1.86 -4.04 11.09
CA TRP A 89 2.05 -3.30 12.33
C TRP A 89 2.68 -1.93 12.09
N PRO A 90 2.31 -0.89 12.88
CA PRO A 90 2.82 0.46 12.73
C PRO A 90 4.09 0.74 13.54
N PHE A 91 4.78 -0.27 14.05
CA PHE A 91 5.91 -0.10 14.99
C PHE A 91 7.11 0.63 14.38
N ASP A 92 7.22 0.66 13.05
CA ASP A 92 8.20 1.46 12.33
C ASP A 92 7.96 2.97 12.43
N LYS A 93 6.75 3.39 12.82
CA LYS A 93 6.33 4.79 12.93
C LYS A 93 6.46 5.36 14.34
N PHE A 94 6.40 4.52 15.37
CA PHE A 94 6.41 4.95 16.76
C PHE A 94 7.72 4.57 17.45
N PHE A 95 8.56 5.57 17.71
CA PHE A 95 9.78 5.36 18.47
C PHE A 95 9.44 4.96 19.92
N GLY A 96 10.08 3.89 20.42
CA GLY A 96 9.87 3.39 21.79
C GLY A 96 8.56 2.62 22.02
N ALA A 97 7.76 2.34 20.99
CA ALA A 97 6.58 1.50 21.13
C ALA A 97 6.93 0.06 21.54
N LYS A 98 6.16 -0.51 22.47
CA LYS A 98 6.26 -1.93 22.81
C LYS A 98 5.82 -2.76 21.61
N ARG A 99 6.69 -3.62 21.12
CA ARG A 99 6.45 -4.49 19.95
C ARG A 99 5.88 -5.86 20.30
N ASN A 100 5.80 -6.18 21.59
CA ASN A 100 5.29 -7.45 22.08
C ASN A 100 3.80 -7.59 21.77
N LEU A 101 3.44 -8.68 21.10
CA LEU A 101 2.07 -9.03 20.77
C LEU A 101 1.42 -9.76 21.94
N GLY A 102 0.12 -9.56 22.14
CA GLY A 102 -0.66 -10.17 23.22
C GLY A 102 -2.16 -10.11 22.92
N THR A 103 -2.97 -10.04 23.96
CA THR A 103 -4.44 -9.98 23.83
C THR A 103 -4.95 -8.66 23.28
N LYS A 104 -4.13 -7.61 23.33
CA LYS A 104 -4.46 -6.28 22.81
C LYS A 104 -4.17 -6.19 21.31
N MET A 105 -5.17 -5.74 20.52
CA MET A 105 -5.00 -5.56 19.08
C MET A 105 -4.08 -4.36 18.79
N MET A 106 -3.06 -4.55 17.95
CA MET A 106 -2.02 -3.55 17.63
C MET A 106 -1.80 -3.34 16.13
N ALA A 107 -2.34 -4.20 15.27
CA ALA A 107 -2.18 -4.07 13.83
C ALA A 107 -3.10 -3.01 13.24
N THR A 108 -2.60 -2.24 12.26
CA THR A 108 -3.36 -1.21 11.54
C THR A 108 -4.03 -1.73 10.27
N GLY A 109 -3.42 -2.70 9.60
CA GLY A 109 -3.91 -3.30 8.37
C GLY A 109 -3.44 -4.74 8.25
N GLU A 110 -3.77 -5.37 7.13
CA GLU A 110 -3.35 -6.72 6.81
C GLU A 110 -3.19 -6.93 5.31
N ILE A 111 -2.46 -7.95 4.94
CA ILE A 111 -2.38 -8.44 3.57
C ILE A 111 -2.96 -9.85 3.49
N MET A 112 -3.42 -10.19 2.29
CA MET A 112 -3.79 -11.56 1.91
C MET A 112 -2.93 -11.99 0.73
N ALA A 113 -2.39 -13.21 0.82
CA ALA A 113 -1.62 -13.81 -0.25
C ALA A 113 -2.13 -15.22 -0.52
N ILE A 114 -2.24 -15.58 -1.79
CA ILE A 114 -2.77 -16.88 -2.24
C ILE A 114 -1.67 -17.61 -3.01
N GLY A 115 -1.55 -18.90 -2.76
CA GLY A 115 -0.61 -19.79 -3.45
C GLY A 115 -1.03 -21.25 -3.34
N ASN A 116 -0.44 -22.13 -4.14
CA ASN A 116 -0.76 -23.57 -4.11
C ASN A 116 -0.17 -24.28 -2.89
N THR A 117 0.82 -23.67 -2.24
CA THR A 117 1.47 -24.20 -1.04
C THR A 117 1.58 -23.13 0.02
N LEU A 118 1.74 -23.53 1.28
CA LEU A 118 1.96 -22.58 2.37
C LEU A 118 3.24 -21.79 2.16
N GLU A 119 4.30 -22.43 1.66
CA GLU A 119 5.57 -21.77 1.36
C GLU A 119 5.40 -20.66 0.35
N SER A 120 4.70 -20.92 -0.77
CA SER A 120 4.49 -19.91 -1.83
C SER A 120 3.59 -18.77 -1.35
N SER A 121 2.52 -19.08 -0.64
CA SER A 121 1.61 -18.08 -0.09
C SER A 121 2.30 -17.21 0.97
N LEU A 122 3.15 -17.81 1.84
CA LEU A 122 3.91 -17.09 2.86
C LEU A 122 4.94 -16.12 2.25
N LEU A 123 5.72 -16.57 1.24
CA LEU A 123 6.70 -15.71 0.56
C LEU A 123 6.03 -14.57 -0.20
N LYS A 124 4.89 -14.80 -0.86
CA LYS A 124 4.07 -13.72 -1.42
C LYS A 124 3.60 -12.75 -0.34
N GLY A 125 3.13 -13.27 0.80
CA GLY A 125 2.69 -12.47 1.93
C GLY A 125 3.79 -11.54 2.45
N ILE A 126 5.01 -12.04 2.60
CA ILE A 126 6.15 -11.25 3.08
C ILE A 126 6.44 -10.06 2.14
N ARG A 127 6.51 -10.29 0.82
CA ARG A 127 6.79 -9.21 -0.10
C ARG A 127 5.61 -8.24 -0.27
N SER A 128 4.39 -8.67 0.05
CA SER A 128 3.19 -7.82 0.11
C SER A 128 3.20 -6.82 1.28
N LEU A 129 3.97 -7.07 2.34
CA LEU A 129 4.04 -6.19 3.51
C LEU A 129 4.75 -4.86 3.24
N GLU A 130 5.41 -4.70 2.11
CA GLU A 130 6.20 -3.50 1.76
C GLU A 130 7.24 -3.11 2.81
N ILE A 131 7.94 -4.11 3.36
CA ILE A 131 9.03 -3.95 4.32
C ILE A 131 10.42 -4.16 3.67
N LYS A 132 10.49 -4.16 2.34
CA LYS A 132 11.71 -4.43 1.55
C LYS A 132 12.34 -5.78 1.91
N GLN A 133 11.51 -6.79 2.11
CA GLN A 133 11.91 -8.14 2.46
C GLN A 133 11.33 -9.13 1.45
N TYR A 134 12.17 -9.97 0.84
CA TYR A 134 11.82 -10.91 -0.22
C TYR A 134 12.08 -12.37 0.15
N THR A 135 12.77 -12.59 1.27
CA THR A 135 13.17 -13.90 1.81
C THR A 135 12.93 -13.93 3.31
N LEU A 136 13.11 -15.08 3.96
CA LEU A 136 13.07 -15.19 5.42
C LEU A 136 14.38 -14.75 6.08
N GLU A 137 15.43 -14.51 5.29
CA GLU A 137 16.69 -14.03 5.81
C GLU A 137 16.64 -12.54 6.10
N ARG A 138 16.77 -12.15 7.37
CA ARG A 138 16.74 -10.76 7.81
C ARG A 138 18.02 -10.32 8.49
N LYS A 139 18.60 -9.20 8.07
CA LYS A 139 19.86 -8.67 8.60
C LYS A 139 19.84 -8.44 10.11
N SER A 140 18.72 -7.98 10.67
CA SER A 140 18.56 -7.76 12.11
C SER A 140 18.62 -9.07 12.89
N SER A 141 17.94 -10.12 12.42
CA SER A 141 17.92 -11.45 13.04
C SER A 141 19.31 -12.11 12.99
N LYS A 142 20.03 -11.98 11.88
CA LYS A 142 21.42 -12.48 11.75
C LYS A 142 22.38 -11.90 12.78
N LYS A 143 22.21 -10.64 13.17
CA LYS A 143 23.09 -9.96 14.15
C LYS A 143 22.82 -10.37 15.59
N ARG A 144 21.67 -10.97 15.90
CA ARG A 144 21.28 -11.39 17.24
C ARG A 144 21.97 -12.69 17.63
N THR A 145 22.28 -12.81 18.92
CA THR A 145 22.77 -14.08 19.48
C THR A 145 21.64 -15.10 19.53
N THR A 146 22.00 -16.40 19.59
CA THR A 146 20.99 -17.48 19.71
C THR A 146 20.16 -17.34 21.00
N VAL A 147 20.74 -16.79 22.07
CA VAL A 147 20.01 -16.53 23.33
C VAL A 147 18.94 -15.44 23.13
N GLU A 148 19.30 -14.34 22.50
CA GLU A 148 18.34 -13.26 22.17
C GLU A 148 17.23 -13.75 21.25
N LEU A 149 17.57 -14.50 20.20
CA LEU A 149 16.57 -15.08 19.29
C LEU A 149 15.58 -15.98 20.04
N LYS A 150 16.06 -16.84 20.94
CA LYS A 150 15.20 -17.69 21.78
C LYS A 150 14.22 -16.87 22.62
N GLN A 151 14.69 -15.82 23.28
CA GLN A 151 13.84 -14.96 24.09
C GLN A 151 12.74 -14.30 23.25
N ARG A 152 13.08 -13.85 22.05
CA ARG A 152 12.16 -13.15 21.14
C ARG A 152 11.11 -14.07 20.49
N VAL A 153 11.41 -15.34 20.27
CA VAL A 153 10.41 -16.29 19.72
C VAL A 153 9.44 -16.79 20.80
N ILE A 154 9.82 -16.77 22.07
CA ILE A 154 8.93 -17.09 23.20
C ILE A 154 7.86 -16.02 23.36
N VAL A 155 8.27 -14.76 23.36
CA VAL A 155 7.34 -13.63 23.46
C VAL A 155 7.17 -13.03 22.07
N PRO A 156 6.02 -13.24 21.41
CA PRO A 156 5.84 -12.86 20.01
C PRO A 156 5.93 -11.34 19.81
N ASP A 157 6.61 -10.96 18.73
CA ASP A 157 6.59 -9.62 18.16
C ASP A 157 6.41 -9.69 16.64
N ASP A 158 6.42 -8.55 15.96
CA ASP A 158 6.24 -8.44 14.52
C ASP A 158 7.41 -9.01 13.69
N GLU A 159 8.57 -9.32 14.31
CA GLU A 159 9.73 -9.93 13.66
C GLU A 159 9.86 -11.44 13.96
N ARG A 160 8.97 -12.01 14.78
CA ARG A 160 9.06 -13.40 15.26
C ARG A 160 9.29 -14.40 14.13
N LEU A 161 8.64 -14.23 12.98
CA LEU A 161 8.80 -15.13 11.82
C LEU A 161 10.25 -15.20 11.34
N PHE A 162 10.93 -14.07 11.26
CA PHE A 162 12.32 -13.98 10.79
C PHE A 162 13.30 -14.51 11.85
N ASP A 163 13.00 -14.31 13.13
CA ASP A 163 13.81 -14.84 14.24
C ASP A 163 13.67 -16.37 14.35
N LEU A 164 12.48 -16.92 14.08
CA LEU A 164 12.26 -18.37 13.93
C LEU A 164 13.08 -18.94 12.77
N ALA A 165 13.01 -18.32 11.59
CA ALA A 165 13.76 -18.75 10.43
C ALA A 165 15.28 -18.74 10.71
N GLU A 166 15.77 -17.74 11.42
CA GLU A 166 17.19 -17.67 11.78
C GLU A 166 17.61 -18.75 12.80
N LEU A 167 16.76 -19.09 13.79
CA LEU A 167 17.03 -20.22 14.68
C LEU A 167 17.07 -21.56 13.93
N ILE A 168 16.16 -21.76 12.98
CA ILE A 168 16.12 -22.94 12.12
C ILE A 168 17.40 -23.00 11.26
N ARG A 169 17.83 -21.88 10.68
CA ARG A 169 19.08 -21.78 9.90
C ARG A 169 20.31 -22.14 10.71
N ARG A 170 20.30 -21.86 12.01
CA ARG A 170 21.36 -22.26 12.96
C ARG A 170 21.21 -23.70 13.46
N ASN A 171 20.34 -24.49 12.85
CA ASN A 171 20.06 -25.88 13.23
C ASN A 171 19.58 -26.03 14.68
N TYR A 172 18.80 -25.07 15.20
CA TYR A 172 18.15 -25.24 16.50
C TYR A 172 17.17 -26.41 16.46
N ASN A 173 17.09 -27.18 17.55
CA ASN A 173 16.24 -28.37 17.59
C ASN A 173 14.75 -28.01 17.39
N MET A 174 14.09 -28.62 16.42
CA MET A 174 12.71 -28.31 16.01
C MET A 174 11.68 -28.64 17.07
N GLU A 175 11.86 -29.75 17.80
CA GLU A 175 10.95 -30.17 18.89
C GLU A 175 11.00 -29.14 20.04
N LYS A 176 12.21 -28.72 20.42
CA LYS A 176 12.38 -27.65 21.41
C LYS A 176 11.84 -26.32 20.93
N LEU A 177 11.92 -26.05 19.62
CA LEU A 177 11.35 -24.84 19.05
C LEU A 177 9.82 -24.85 19.12
N ALA A 178 9.19 -25.98 18.82
CA ALA A 178 7.75 -26.19 19.00
C ALA A 178 7.33 -26.02 20.47
N GLU A 179 8.06 -26.63 21.38
CA GLU A 179 7.81 -26.54 22.84
C GLU A 179 7.84 -25.09 23.35
N ILE A 180 8.91 -24.33 23.05
CA ILE A 180 9.07 -22.97 23.59
C ILE A 180 8.17 -21.92 22.91
N THR A 181 7.68 -22.21 21.70
CA THR A 181 6.83 -21.28 20.93
C THR A 181 5.34 -21.62 21.01
N GLY A 182 4.99 -22.86 21.35
CA GLY A 182 3.65 -23.39 21.27
C GLY A 182 3.13 -23.52 19.83
N MET A 183 4.02 -23.45 18.82
CA MET A 183 3.65 -23.57 17.42
C MET A 183 3.55 -25.04 17.00
N ASP A 184 2.54 -25.36 16.20
CA ASP A 184 2.42 -26.68 15.60
C ASP A 184 3.68 -26.99 14.75
N PRO A 185 4.30 -28.18 14.93
CA PRO A 185 5.46 -28.63 14.16
C PRO A 185 5.27 -28.54 12.64
N PHE A 186 4.04 -28.70 12.15
CA PHE A 186 3.73 -28.55 10.73
C PHE A 186 4.13 -27.19 10.18
N PHE A 187 3.78 -26.08 10.88
CA PHE A 187 4.14 -24.74 10.42
C PHE A 187 5.64 -24.50 10.52
N LEU A 188 6.29 -24.99 11.57
CA LEU A 188 7.75 -24.90 11.71
C LEU A 188 8.47 -25.64 10.59
N GLN A 189 7.94 -26.83 10.18
CA GLN A 189 8.50 -27.58 9.05
C GLN A 189 8.35 -26.81 7.73
N LYS A 190 7.23 -26.09 7.52
CA LYS A 190 7.02 -25.26 6.33
C LYS A 190 8.00 -24.09 6.28
N ILE A 191 8.26 -23.45 7.42
CA ILE A 191 9.31 -22.40 7.52
C ILE A 191 10.69 -23.02 7.23
N LYS A 192 10.97 -24.22 7.76
CA LYS A 192 12.22 -24.93 7.51
C LYS A 192 12.41 -25.23 6.02
N ASN A 193 11.38 -25.64 5.30
CA ASN A 193 11.46 -25.91 3.86
C ASN A 193 11.94 -24.65 3.09
N ILE A 194 11.44 -23.47 3.47
CA ILE A 194 11.88 -22.20 2.87
C ILE A 194 13.35 -21.92 3.23
N VAL A 195 13.72 -22.07 4.51
CA VAL A 195 15.09 -21.84 4.98
C VAL A 195 16.09 -22.79 4.28
N ASP A 196 15.75 -24.06 4.15
CA ASP A 196 16.59 -25.05 3.45
C ASP A 196 16.76 -24.68 1.97
N ALA A 197 15.69 -24.19 1.32
CA ALA A 197 15.74 -23.71 -0.05
C ALA A 197 16.59 -22.43 -0.20
N GLU A 198 16.53 -21.50 0.76
CA GLU A 198 17.41 -20.33 0.79
C GLU A 198 18.89 -20.73 0.91
N GLU A 199 19.21 -21.68 1.79
CA GLU A 199 20.58 -22.16 1.97
C GLU A 199 21.09 -22.99 0.77
N GLU A 200 20.18 -23.66 0.06
CA GLU A 200 20.50 -24.34 -1.20
C GLU A 200 20.77 -23.31 -2.32
N LEU A 201 19.91 -22.31 -2.48
CA LEU A 201 20.06 -21.25 -3.48
C LEU A 201 21.39 -20.50 -3.36
N LYS A 202 21.87 -20.22 -2.15
CA LYS A 202 23.16 -19.55 -1.91
C LYS A 202 24.37 -20.29 -2.48
N LYS A 203 24.23 -21.58 -2.79
CA LYS A 203 25.31 -22.39 -3.38
C LYS A 203 25.41 -22.23 -4.90
N TYR A 204 24.37 -21.72 -5.55
CA TYR A 204 24.32 -21.51 -6.99
C TYR A 204 24.81 -20.11 -7.38
N LYS A 205 25.32 -20.04 -8.60
CA LYS A 205 25.50 -18.80 -9.35
C LYS A 205 24.43 -18.73 -10.44
N LEU A 206 24.24 -17.58 -11.04
CA LEU A 206 23.26 -17.40 -12.12
C LEU A 206 23.40 -18.44 -13.24
N ALA A 207 24.63 -18.76 -13.64
CA ALA A 207 24.93 -19.73 -14.70
C ALA A 207 24.56 -21.19 -14.34
N ASP A 208 24.39 -21.50 -13.06
CA ASP A 208 24.03 -22.84 -12.59
C ASP A 208 22.50 -23.06 -12.61
N LEU A 209 21.71 -21.99 -12.77
CA LEU A 209 20.24 -22.06 -12.72
C LEU A 209 19.68 -22.59 -14.04
N THR A 210 19.51 -23.92 -14.12
CA THR A 210 18.79 -24.58 -15.21
C THR A 210 17.28 -24.34 -15.11
N TYR A 211 16.54 -24.75 -16.16
CA TYR A 211 15.06 -24.71 -16.15
C TYR A 211 14.47 -25.37 -14.91
N ASP A 212 14.89 -26.62 -14.61
CA ASP A 212 14.32 -27.39 -13.50
C ASP A 212 14.63 -26.76 -12.14
N ILE A 213 15.86 -26.29 -11.95
CA ILE A 213 16.29 -25.60 -10.72
C ILE A 213 15.46 -24.33 -10.53
N LEU A 214 15.43 -23.45 -11.53
CA LEU A 214 14.73 -22.18 -11.42
C LEU A 214 13.21 -22.37 -11.28
N LYS A 215 12.61 -23.30 -12.04
CA LYS A 215 11.19 -23.64 -11.96
C LYS A 215 10.81 -24.16 -10.56
N LYS A 216 11.66 -25.01 -9.93
CA LYS A 216 11.48 -25.49 -8.54
C LYS A 216 11.30 -24.33 -7.57
N TYR A 217 12.20 -23.36 -7.58
CA TYR A 217 12.13 -22.23 -6.63
C TYR A 217 11.02 -21.24 -6.96
N LYS A 218 10.73 -21.02 -8.23
CA LYS A 218 9.56 -20.21 -8.63
C LYS A 218 8.25 -20.87 -8.14
N LYS A 219 8.08 -22.19 -8.26
CA LYS A 219 6.93 -22.92 -7.68
C LYS A 219 6.84 -22.78 -6.16
N MET A 220 7.98 -22.71 -5.47
CA MET A 220 8.01 -22.44 -4.02
C MET A 220 7.65 -21.00 -3.64
N GLY A 221 7.51 -20.09 -4.60
CA GLY A 221 7.11 -18.70 -4.38
C GLY A 221 8.25 -17.68 -4.29
N PHE A 222 9.51 -18.08 -4.52
CA PHE A 222 10.62 -17.14 -4.58
C PHE A 222 10.46 -16.16 -5.74
N SER A 223 10.60 -14.87 -5.47
CA SER A 223 10.64 -13.83 -6.51
C SER A 223 12.03 -13.78 -7.18
N ASP A 224 12.10 -13.18 -8.37
CA ASP A 224 13.37 -12.96 -9.06
C ASP A 224 14.31 -12.11 -8.17
N LYS A 225 13.76 -11.11 -7.47
CA LYS A 225 14.49 -10.31 -6.48
C LYS A 225 14.99 -11.15 -5.29
N GLY A 226 14.14 -12.03 -4.74
CA GLY A 226 14.54 -12.91 -3.63
C GLY A 226 15.65 -13.88 -4.04
N ILE A 227 15.57 -14.46 -5.23
CA ILE A 227 16.62 -15.33 -5.78
C ILE A 227 17.92 -14.54 -5.99
N SER A 228 17.84 -13.36 -6.61
CA SER A 228 19.03 -12.53 -6.89
C SER A 228 19.78 -12.13 -5.63
N GLU A 229 19.06 -11.79 -4.55
CA GLU A 229 19.67 -11.47 -3.24
C GLU A 229 20.42 -12.66 -2.62
N LEU A 230 19.91 -13.89 -2.81
CA LEU A 230 20.53 -15.10 -2.28
C LEU A 230 21.77 -15.55 -3.08
N ILE A 231 21.72 -15.44 -4.40
CA ILE A 231 22.85 -15.87 -5.28
C ILE A 231 23.87 -14.76 -5.56
N GLY A 232 23.54 -13.50 -5.18
CA GLY A 232 24.45 -12.35 -5.29
C GLY A 232 24.58 -11.79 -6.72
N CYS A 233 23.45 -11.61 -7.43
CA CYS A 233 23.38 -10.98 -8.75
C CYS A 233 22.26 -9.92 -8.80
N ASP A 234 22.02 -9.29 -9.97
CA ASP A 234 20.93 -8.36 -10.14
C ASP A 234 19.60 -9.08 -10.43
N ALA A 235 18.48 -8.47 -10.03
CA ALA A 235 17.15 -9.04 -10.25
C ALA A 235 16.81 -9.18 -11.74
N ASP A 236 17.27 -8.22 -12.55
CA ASP A 236 17.06 -8.21 -14.00
C ASP A 236 17.78 -9.39 -14.69
N GLU A 237 18.91 -9.83 -14.15
CA GLU A 237 19.61 -11.02 -14.67
C GLU A 237 18.79 -12.28 -14.44
N VAL A 238 18.18 -12.43 -13.25
CA VAL A 238 17.29 -13.56 -12.94
C VAL A 238 16.02 -13.49 -13.80
N TYR A 239 15.41 -12.32 -13.94
CA TYR A 239 14.25 -12.10 -14.79
C TYR A 239 14.54 -12.50 -16.25
N ASN A 240 15.64 -12.01 -16.83
CA ASN A 240 16.03 -12.30 -18.21
C ASN A 240 16.29 -13.79 -18.42
N LEU A 241 16.99 -14.45 -17.49
CA LEU A 241 17.22 -15.89 -17.54
C LEU A 241 15.89 -16.66 -17.47
N ARG A 242 15.01 -16.31 -16.54
CA ARG A 242 13.69 -16.94 -16.39
C ARG A 242 12.86 -16.84 -17.66
N LYS A 243 12.84 -15.66 -18.28
CA LYS A 243 12.13 -15.42 -19.56
C LYS A 243 12.74 -16.22 -20.71
N SER A 244 14.08 -16.27 -20.82
CA SER A 244 14.77 -17.05 -21.86
C SER A 244 14.52 -18.55 -21.75
N LEU A 245 14.30 -19.05 -20.52
CA LEU A 245 13.95 -20.44 -20.23
C LEU A 245 12.44 -20.72 -20.41
N GLY A 246 11.63 -19.71 -20.73
CA GLY A 246 10.18 -19.88 -20.87
C GLY A 246 9.43 -20.14 -19.55
N ILE A 247 10.03 -19.81 -18.42
CA ILE A 247 9.39 -19.94 -17.10
C ILE A 247 8.54 -18.69 -16.86
N ILE A 248 7.24 -18.80 -17.15
CA ILE A 248 6.25 -17.72 -17.06
C ILE A 248 5.21 -18.11 -16.00
N PRO A 249 4.75 -17.17 -15.16
CA PRO A 249 3.65 -17.46 -14.25
C PRO A 249 2.34 -17.70 -15.00
N VAL A 250 1.52 -18.55 -14.46
CA VAL A 250 0.13 -18.77 -14.86
C VAL A 250 -0.78 -18.24 -13.75
N TYR A 251 -2.03 -17.99 -14.08
CA TYR A 251 -2.98 -17.41 -13.12
C TYR A 251 -4.16 -18.33 -12.92
N LYS A 252 -4.40 -18.69 -11.67
CA LYS A 252 -5.51 -19.50 -11.22
C LYS A 252 -6.63 -18.66 -10.69
N MET A 253 -7.86 -19.11 -10.86
CA MET A 253 -9.04 -18.48 -10.30
C MET A 253 -9.20 -18.88 -8.82
N VAL A 254 -9.68 -17.95 -8.00
CA VAL A 254 -10.16 -18.25 -6.65
C VAL A 254 -11.50 -18.95 -6.80
N ASP A 255 -11.45 -20.27 -6.80
CA ASP A 255 -12.58 -21.16 -7.02
C ASP A 255 -13.03 -21.77 -5.70
N THR A 256 -14.32 -21.66 -5.40
CA THR A 256 -14.94 -22.26 -4.21
C THR A 256 -15.39 -23.69 -4.40
N CYS A 257 -15.15 -24.25 -5.57
CA CYS A 257 -15.66 -25.56 -5.97
C CYS A 257 -14.55 -26.60 -6.15
N ALA A 258 -13.29 -26.26 -5.88
CA ALA A 258 -12.10 -27.12 -6.08
C ALA A 258 -12.09 -27.83 -7.45
N GLY A 259 -12.55 -27.14 -8.51
CA GLY A 259 -12.63 -27.70 -9.86
C GLY A 259 -13.80 -28.67 -10.13
N GLU A 260 -14.67 -28.93 -9.16
CA GLU A 260 -15.83 -29.84 -9.35
C GLU A 260 -16.91 -29.24 -10.28
N PHE A 261 -17.01 -27.91 -10.33
CA PHE A 261 -17.93 -27.19 -11.19
C PHE A 261 -17.18 -26.06 -11.91
N GLU A 262 -17.71 -25.65 -13.06
CA GLU A 262 -17.25 -24.45 -13.73
C GLU A 262 -17.48 -23.22 -12.83
N ALA A 263 -16.42 -22.63 -12.31
CA ALA A 263 -16.47 -21.38 -11.56
C ALA A 263 -16.34 -20.17 -12.50
N VAL A 264 -16.96 -19.07 -12.12
CA VAL A 264 -16.77 -17.76 -12.73
C VAL A 264 -16.49 -16.79 -11.59
N SER A 265 -15.21 -16.56 -11.29
CA SER A 265 -14.79 -15.63 -10.26
C SER A 265 -13.93 -14.52 -10.91
N PRO A 266 -14.06 -13.26 -10.49
CA PRO A 266 -13.17 -12.20 -10.97
C PRO A 266 -11.80 -12.24 -10.28
N TYR A 267 -11.56 -13.14 -9.34
CA TYR A 267 -10.38 -13.21 -8.50
C TYR A 267 -9.33 -14.17 -9.04
N TYR A 268 -8.11 -13.67 -9.21
CA TYR A 268 -6.98 -14.43 -9.73
C TYR A 268 -5.75 -14.30 -8.84
N TYR A 269 -4.92 -15.35 -8.83
CA TYR A 269 -3.62 -15.38 -8.18
C TYR A 269 -2.59 -16.11 -9.05
N SER A 270 -1.33 -15.73 -8.98
CA SER A 270 -0.26 -16.33 -9.78
C SER A 270 0.27 -17.64 -9.18
N THR A 271 0.63 -18.56 -10.05
CA THR A 271 1.42 -19.75 -9.74
C THR A 271 2.43 -20.01 -10.85
N TYR A 272 3.31 -21.01 -10.67
CA TYR A 272 4.20 -21.49 -11.72
C TYR A 272 3.86 -22.90 -12.15
N ASP A 273 2.55 -23.23 -12.17
CA ASP A 273 2.04 -24.50 -12.67
C ASP A 273 1.98 -24.55 -14.20
N GLU A 274 1.24 -25.52 -14.74
CA GLU A 274 1.23 -25.80 -16.19
C GLU A 274 0.10 -25.07 -16.95
N THR A 275 -1.01 -24.75 -16.25
CA THR A 275 -2.23 -24.22 -16.90
C THR A 275 -2.69 -22.91 -16.29
N THR A 276 -3.12 -21.98 -17.15
CA THR A 276 -3.75 -20.72 -16.73
C THR A 276 -5.28 -20.81 -16.83
N GLU A 277 -5.96 -20.05 -15.97
CA GLU A 277 -7.43 -19.88 -15.97
C GLU A 277 -7.81 -18.41 -16.23
N SER A 278 -6.84 -17.51 -16.34
CA SER A 278 -7.05 -16.15 -16.75
C SER A 278 -6.75 -15.98 -18.23
N PHE A 279 -7.76 -15.56 -18.99
CA PHE A 279 -7.66 -15.32 -20.43
C PHE A 279 -7.90 -13.83 -20.71
N PRO A 280 -6.94 -13.12 -21.33
CA PRO A 280 -7.12 -11.73 -21.73
C PRO A 280 -8.26 -11.59 -22.75
N SER A 281 -9.05 -10.55 -22.64
CA SER A 281 -10.05 -10.15 -23.64
C SER A 281 -9.41 -9.25 -24.72
N ASP A 282 -10.11 -9.05 -25.84
CA ASP A 282 -9.72 -8.07 -26.87
C ASP A 282 -10.32 -6.67 -26.63
N LYS A 283 -10.99 -6.46 -25.49
CA LYS A 283 -11.58 -5.17 -25.14
C LYS A 283 -10.50 -4.16 -24.78
N LYS A 284 -10.80 -2.88 -24.95
CA LYS A 284 -10.01 -1.80 -24.36
C LYS A 284 -10.00 -1.97 -22.84
N LYS A 285 -8.84 -2.05 -22.24
CA LYS A 285 -8.69 -2.38 -20.83
C LYS A 285 -7.63 -1.52 -20.13
N VAL A 286 -7.89 -1.22 -18.87
CA VAL A 286 -7.00 -0.41 -18.03
C VAL A 286 -6.77 -1.11 -16.69
N ILE A 287 -5.50 -1.16 -16.28
CA ILE A 287 -5.11 -1.63 -14.96
C ILE A 287 -5.05 -0.45 -13.99
N VAL A 288 -5.71 -0.56 -12.85
CA VAL A 288 -5.59 0.36 -11.72
C VAL A 288 -4.80 -0.32 -10.61
N ILE A 289 -3.68 0.26 -10.23
CA ILE A 289 -2.86 -0.27 -9.13
C ILE A 289 -3.46 0.17 -7.81
N GLY A 290 -3.71 -0.81 -6.92
CA GLY A 290 -4.26 -0.60 -5.60
C GLY A 290 -3.29 0.04 -4.61
N SER A 291 -3.78 0.26 -3.39
CA SER A 291 -3.04 0.95 -2.33
C SER A 291 -2.21 0.04 -1.41
N GLY A 292 -2.34 -1.28 -1.56
CA GLY A 292 -1.69 -2.23 -0.66
C GLY A 292 -2.26 -2.22 0.77
N PRO A 293 -1.50 -2.68 1.77
CA PRO A 293 -1.97 -2.75 3.14
C PRO A 293 -2.18 -1.37 3.74
N ILE A 294 -3.25 -1.23 4.52
CA ILE A 294 -3.49 -0.01 5.31
C ILE A 294 -2.35 0.16 6.32
N ARG A 295 -1.80 1.36 6.36
CA ARG A 295 -0.77 1.79 7.31
C ARG A 295 -0.81 3.30 7.53
N ILE A 296 -0.09 3.79 8.53
CA ILE A 296 0.05 5.22 8.75
C ILE A 296 0.66 5.88 7.51
N GLY A 297 0.01 6.90 6.99
CA GLY A 297 0.37 7.59 5.74
C GLY A 297 -0.18 6.96 4.44
N GLN A 298 -0.80 5.77 4.52
CA GLN A 298 -1.41 5.05 3.39
C GLN A 298 -2.74 4.43 3.85
N GLY A 299 -3.76 5.26 4.03
CA GLY A 299 -5.08 4.87 4.57
C GLY A 299 -6.06 4.39 3.51
N ILE A 300 -7.30 4.15 3.97
CA ILE A 300 -8.43 3.71 3.15
C ILE A 300 -8.83 4.74 2.09
N GLU A 301 -8.41 5.98 2.24
CA GLU A 301 -8.70 7.09 1.33
C GLU A 301 -8.17 6.81 -0.09
N PHE A 302 -7.05 6.09 -0.20
CA PHE A 302 -6.50 5.70 -1.50
C PHE A 302 -7.31 4.56 -2.13
N ASP A 303 -7.87 3.67 -1.32
CA ASP A 303 -8.79 2.65 -1.83
C ASP A 303 -10.07 3.28 -2.38
N TYR A 304 -10.65 4.24 -1.67
CA TYR A 304 -11.75 5.06 -2.18
C TYR A 304 -11.43 5.65 -3.56
N CYS A 305 -10.22 6.19 -3.75
CA CYS A 305 -9.79 6.74 -5.03
C CYS A 305 -9.71 5.65 -6.12
N SER A 306 -9.13 4.50 -5.82
CA SER A 306 -9.03 3.37 -6.75
C SER A 306 -10.42 2.87 -7.18
N VAL A 307 -11.34 2.69 -6.24
CA VAL A 307 -12.73 2.26 -6.52
C VAL A 307 -13.46 3.25 -7.43
N HIS A 308 -13.41 4.55 -7.10
CA HIS A 308 -14.09 5.57 -7.91
C HIS A 308 -13.47 5.73 -9.29
N SER A 309 -12.18 5.46 -9.45
CA SER A 309 -11.53 5.41 -10.77
C SER A 309 -12.07 4.25 -11.59
N VAL A 310 -12.08 3.04 -11.03
CA VAL A 310 -12.62 1.84 -11.69
C VAL A 310 -14.07 2.04 -12.14
N LEU A 311 -14.94 2.48 -11.22
CA LEU A 311 -16.34 2.77 -11.55
C LEU A 311 -16.51 3.85 -12.64
N SER A 312 -15.54 4.76 -12.78
CA SER A 312 -15.55 5.76 -13.84
C SER A 312 -15.12 5.19 -15.19
N LEU A 313 -14.14 4.29 -15.21
CA LEU A 313 -13.67 3.56 -16.39
C LEU A 313 -14.74 2.61 -16.91
N GLU A 314 -15.37 1.84 -16.02
CA GLU A 314 -16.48 0.93 -16.35
C GLU A 314 -17.63 1.68 -17.04
N LYS A 315 -18.04 2.84 -16.49
CA LYS A 315 -19.06 3.72 -17.13
C LYS A 315 -18.64 4.27 -18.48
N ALA A 316 -17.35 4.30 -18.78
CA ALA A 316 -16.82 4.67 -20.10
C ALA A 316 -16.70 3.46 -21.05
N GLY A 317 -17.14 2.25 -20.64
CA GLY A 317 -17.08 1.03 -21.43
C GLY A 317 -15.68 0.42 -21.54
N ILE A 318 -14.80 0.72 -20.60
CA ILE A 318 -13.42 0.21 -20.53
C ILE A 318 -13.40 -0.96 -19.54
N GLU A 319 -12.84 -2.10 -19.93
CA GLU A 319 -12.61 -3.24 -19.04
C GLU A 319 -11.61 -2.86 -17.95
N THR A 320 -11.96 -3.17 -16.71
CA THR A 320 -11.21 -2.73 -15.54
C THR A 320 -10.51 -3.90 -14.86
N ILE A 321 -9.24 -3.70 -14.56
CA ILE A 321 -8.41 -4.68 -13.87
C ILE A 321 -7.81 -3.99 -12.65
N ILE A 322 -7.93 -4.61 -11.48
CA ILE A 322 -7.25 -4.17 -10.26
C ILE A 322 -6.14 -5.16 -9.90
N ILE A 323 -5.01 -4.63 -9.42
CA ILE A 323 -3.98 -5.41 -8.74
C ILE A 323 -3.89 -4.88 -7.32
N ASN A 324 -4.22 -5.71 -6.32
CA ASN A 324 -4.13 -5.33 -4.91
C ASN A 324 -3.98 -6.58 -4.02
N ASN A 325 -3.51 -6.40 -2.78
CA ASN A 325 -3.29 -7.48 -1.82
C ASN A 325 -3.96 -7.26 -0.45
N ASN A 326 -4.78 -6.23 -0.33
CA ASN A 326 -5.45 -5.89 0.90
C ASN A 326 -6.90 -6.42 0.91
N PRO A 327 -7.23 -7.42 1.77
CA PRO A 327 -8.57 -8.00 1.79
C PRO A 327 -9.62 -7.12 2.49
N GLU A 328 -9.20 -6.06 3.18
CA GLU A 328 -10.09 -5.19 3.96
C GLU A 328 -10.65 -4.01 3.14
N THR A 329 -10.39 -3.96 1.85
CA THR A 329 -10.72 -2.84 0.97
C THR A 329 -11.84 -3.16 -0.01
N VAL A 330 -12.59 -2.12 -0.42
CA VAL A 330 -13.68 -2.24 -1.40
C VAL A 330 -13.14 -2.51 -2.80
N SER A 331 -11.94 -2.02 -3.12
CA SER A 331 -11.30 -2.29 -4.41
C SER A 331 -11.10 -3.78 -4.67
N THR A 332 -11.06 -4.59 -3.62
CA THR A 332 -10.93 -6.04 -3.71
C THR A 332 -12.26 -6.78 -3.56
N ASP A 333 -13.40 -6.10 -3.62
CA ASP A 333 -14.71 -6.76 -3.67
C ASP A 333 -15.00 -7.28 -5.09
N PHE A 334 -15.73 -8.40 -5.17
CA PHE A 334 -15.96 -9.15 -6.42
C PHE A 334 -16.78 -8.38 -7.47
N ASP A 335 -17.47 -7.33 -7.08
CA ASP A 335 -18.32 -6.49 -7.92
C ASP A 335 -17.73 -5.08 -8.17
N THR A 336 -16.44 -4.89 -7.89
CA THR A 336 -15.77 -3.60 -8.10
C THR A 336 -15.12 -3.48 -9.48
N SER A 337 -14.44 -4.53 -9.96
CA SER A 337 -13.77 -4.56 -11.27
C SER A 337 -14.08 -5.84 -12.03
N ASP A 338 -13.85 -5.83 -13.35
CA ASP A 338 -14.03 -7.03 -14.20
C ASP A 338 -13.05 -8.13 -13.82
N LYS A 339 -11.80 -7.77 -13.44
CA LYS A 339 -10.78 -8.69 -12.93
C LYS A 339 -10.04 -8.10 -11.75
N LEU A 340 -9.71 -8.95 -10.79
CA LEU A 340 -8.85 -8.63 -9.67
C LEU A 340 -7.73 -9.66 -9.53
N TYR A 341 -6.50 -9.21 -9.52
CA TYR A 341 -5.34 -10.01 -9.18
C TYR A 341 -4.93 -9.76 -7.73
N PHE A 342 -5.07 -10.80 -6.89
CA PHE A 342 -4.55 -10.80 -5.52
C PHE A 342 -3.06 -11.07 -5.54
N GLU A 343 -2.26 -10.03 -5.81
CA GLU A 343 -0.82 -10.15 -5.96
C GLU A 343 -0.08 -9.05 -5.20
N PRO A 344 1.19 -9.31 -4.83
CA PRO A 344 2.05 -8.27 -4.28
C PRO A 344 2.20 -7.10 -5.26
N LEU A 345 2.29 -5.87 -4.73
CA LEU A 345 2.52 -4.68 -5.55
C LEU A 345 4.02 -4.44 -5.74
N THR A 346 4.72 -5.47 -6.23
CA THR A 346 6.15 -5.43 -6.60
C THR A 346 6.31 -5.30 -8.11
N GLU A 347 7.48 -4.89 -8.55
CA GLU A 347 7.82 -4.74 -9.96
C GLU A 347 7.56 -6.05 -10.74
N GLU A 348 8.05 -7.18 -10.23
CA GLU A 348 7.88 -8.50 -10.86
C GLU A 348 6.42 -8.91 -10.93
N ASP A 349 5.71 -8.90 -9.80
CA ASP A 349 4.34 -9.42 -9.72
C ASP A 349 3.39 -8.58 -10.61
N VAL A 350 3.54 -7.25 -10.59
CA VAL A 350 2.73 -6.32 -11.40
C VAL A 350 3.07 -6.46 -12.90
N TYR A 351 4.35 -6.53 -13.25
CA TYR A 351 4.75 -6.60 -14.65
C TYR A 351 4.35 -7.93 -15.33
N ASN A 352 4.40 -9.04 -14.60
CA ASN A 352 3.91 -10.32 -15.12
C ASN A 352 2.41 -10.26 -15.49
N ILE A 353 1.59 -9.53 -14.74
CA ILE A 353 0.16 -9.33 -15.06
C ILE A 353 0.01 -8.41 -16.29
N ILE A 354 0.81 -7.35 -16.37
CA ILE A 354 0.82 -6.45 -17.52
C ILE A 354 1.19 -7.21 -18.81
N GLU A 355 2.19 -8.09 -18.75
CA GLU A 355 2.57 -8.93 -19.89
C GLU A 355 1.45 -9.89 -20.32
N LEU A 356 0.71 -10.45 -19.36
CA LEU A 356 -0.44 -11.30 -19.66
C LEU A 356 -1.59 -10.49 -20.28
N GLU A 357 -2.03 -9.46 -19.58
CA GLU A 357 -3.27 -8.73 -19.93
C GLU A 357 -3.09 -7.76 -21.09
N LYS A 358 -1.89 -7.25 -21.31
CA LYS A 358 -1.57 -6.26 -22.36
C LYS A 358 -2.55 -5.09 -22.35
N PRO A 359 -2.65 -4.34 -21.23
CA PRO A 359 -3.61 -3.25 -21.09
C PRO A 359 -3.27 -2.09 -22.02
N ASP A 360 -4.27 -1.28 -22.39
CA ASP A 360 -4.08 0.00 -23.07
C ASP A 360 -3.33 1.02 -22.20
N GLY A 361 -3.32 0.80 -20.88
CA GLY A 361 -2.51 1.57 -19.95
C GLY A 361 -2.74 1.22 -18.49
N VAL A 362 -1.89 1.80 -17.64
CA VAL A 362 -1.87 1.59 -16.19
C VAL A 362 -2.07 2.92 -15.48
N ILE A 363 -2.97 2.97 -14.50
CA ILE A 363 -3.20 4.14 -13.64
C ILE A 363 -2.54 3.91 -12.28
N LEU A 364 -1.65 4.83 -11.89
CA LEU A 364 -0.90 4.81 -10.62
C LEU A 364 -1.39 5.83 -9.61
N GLN A 365 -1.98 6.94 -10.04
CA GLN A 365 -2.26 8.12 -9.23
C GLN A 365 -3.21 7.88 -8.04
N PHE A 366 -3.99 6.82 -8.04
CA PHE A 366 -5.00 6.56 -7.03
C PHE A 366 -4.56 5.61 -5.92
N GLY A 367 -3.53 4.78 -6.16
CA GLY A 367 -3.00 3.83 -5.18
C GLY A 367 -2.01 4.42 -4.16
N GLY A 368 -1.90 5.75 -4.09
CA GLY A 368 -0.97 6.43 -3.18
C GLY A 368 0.49 6.10 -3.45
N GLN A 369 1.34 6.21 -2.42
CA GLN A 369 2.78 6.01 -2.57
C GLN A 369 3.15 4.57 -2.97
N THR A 370 2.32 3.58 -2.65
CA THR A 370 2.54 2.19 -3.05
C THR A 370 2.55 2.04 -4.57
N ALA A 371 1.56 2.62 -5.24
CA ALA A 371 1.45 2.55 -6.70
C ALA A 371 2.49 3.45 -7.39
N ILE A 372 2.70 4.66 -6.89
CA ILE A 372 3.63 5.64 -7.49
C ILE A 372 5.07 5.13 -7.55
N LYS A 373 5.51 4.33 -6.59
CA LYS A 373 6.85 3.72 -6.60
C LYS A 373 7.14 2.85 -7.82
N LEU A 374 6.11 2.37 -8.51
CA LEU A 374 6.25 1.57 -9.73
C LEU A 374 6.45 2.43 -10.99
N ALA A 375 6.30 3.76 -10.91
CA ALA A 375 6.28 4.64 -12.08
C ALA A 375 7.55 4.53 -12.92
N ASN A 376 8.72 4.69 -12.31
CA ASN A 376 10.01 4.65 -13.01
C ASN A 376 10.31 3.26 -13.61
N PHE A 377 9.95 2.19 -12.89
CA PHE A 377 10.09 0.83 -13.40
C PHE A 377 9.19 0.60 -14.62
N LEU A 378 7.91 0.97 -14.54
CA LEU A 378 6.98 0.79 -15.66
C LEU A 378 7.39 1.63 -16.89
N ASP A 379 7.93 2.82 -16.68
CA ASP A 379 8.47 3.66 -17.75
C ASP A 379 9.68 2.98 -18.43
N SER A 380 10.61 2.42 -17.65
CA SER A 380 11.76 1.68 -18.18
C SER A 380 11.36 0.44 -18.97
N MET A 381 10.22 -0.16 -18.64
CA MET A 381 9.63 -1.31 -19.33
C MET A 381 8.70 -0.89 -20.49
N HIS A 382 8.62 0.40 -20.82
CA HIS A 382 7.79 0.98 -21.87
C HIS A 382 6.27 0.68 -21.72
N VAL A 383 5.81 0.54 -20.48
CA VAL A 383 4.39 0.36 -20.18
C VAL A 383 3.68 1.71 -20.25
N PRO A 384 2.55 1.83 -20.99
CA PRO A 384 1.79 3.06 -21.05
C PRO A 384 1.21 3.43 -19.67
N VAL A 385 1.77 4.46 -19.01
CA VAL A 385 1.19 5.03 -17.79
C VAL A 385 0.20 6.11 -18.17
N LEU A 386 -1.06 5.94 -17.77
CA LEU A 386 -2.13 6.89 -18.04
C LEU A 386 -2.15 7.98 -16.97
N GLY A 387 -2.38 9.22 -17.40
CA GLY A 387 -2.36 10.38 -16.53
C GLY A 387 -1.02 11.10 -16.55
N THR A 388 -0.58 11.61 -15.40
CA THR A 388 0.73 12.27 -15.28
C THR A 388 1.85 11.29 -15.55
N GLN A 389 2.74 11.64 -16.48
CA GLN A 389 3.81 10.76 -16.92
C GLN A 389 4.88 10.57 -15.84
N PRO A 390 5.55 9.39 -15.76
CA PRO A 390 6.55 9.08 -14.75
C PRO A 390 7.64 10.13 -14.58
N LYS A 391 8.12 10.70 -15.68
CA LYS A 391 9.11 11.80 -15.67
C LYS A 391 8.70 12.99 -14.80
N TYR A 392 7.42 13.40 -14.87
CA TYR A 392 6.91 14.55 -14.11
C TYR A 392 6.56 14.19 -12.68
N ILE A 393 6.24 12.92 -12.43
CA ILE A 393 6.13 12.39 -11.06
C ILE A 393 7.50 12.44 -10.38
N ASP A 394 8.55 11.99 -11.05
CA ASP A 394 9.93 12.03 -10.56
C ASP A 394 10.42 13.47 -10.31
N GLU A 395 10.07 14.40 -11.22
CA GLU A 395 10.40 15.84 -11.07
C GLU A 395 9.76 16.46 -9.82
N ALA A 396 8.57 16.01 -9.43
CA ALA A 396 7.90 16.47 -8.21
C ALA A 396 8.43 15.78 -6.93
N GLU A 397 8.89 14.54 -7.01
CA GLU A 397 9.38 13.76 -5.86
C GLU A 397 10.88 13.96 -5.59
N ASP A 398 11.67 14.23 -6.62
CA ASP A 398 13.10 14.55 -6.49
C ASP A 398 13.30 15.96 -5.98
N ARG A 399 14.00 16.11 -4.86
CA ARG A 399 14.18 17.40 -4.18
C ARG A 399 14.88 18.44 -5.04
N GLU A 400 15.93 18.06 -5.75
CA GLU A 400 16.72 19.01 -6.54
C GLU A 400 15.91 19.50 -7.75
N LYS A 401 15.29 18.58 -8.48
CA LYS A 401 14.42 18.90 -9.62
C LYS A 401 13.21 19.74 -9.20
N PHE A 402 12.60 19.40 -8.06
CA PHE A 402 11.49 20.17 -7.48
C PHE A 402 11.91 21.60 -7.13
N ASP A 403 13.06 21.76 -6.49
CA ASP A 403 13.60 23.08 -6.14
C ASP A 403 13.90 23.91 -7.40
N GLU A 404 14.54 23.33 -8.42
CA GLU A 404 14.81 23.99 -9.71
C GLU A 404 13.50 24.42 -10.41
N MET A 405 12.48 23.56 -10.41
CA MET A 405 11.16 23.87 -10.97
C MET A 405 10.53 25.07 -10.26
N LEU A 406 10.52 25.10 -8.93
CA LEU A 406 9.95 26.22 -8.18
C LEU A 406 10.73 27.53 -8.39
N GLU A 407 12.05 27.46 -8.50
CA GLU A 407 12.89 28.63 -8.82
C GLU A 407 12.59 29.18 -10.23
N LYS A 408 12.51 28.30 -11.23
CA LYS A 408 12.10 28.64 -12.60
C LYS A 408 10.74 29.34 -12.64
N LEU A 409 9.80 28.84 -11.84
CA LEU A 409 8.47 29.43 -11.71
C LEU A 409 8.42 30.67 -10.79
N ASN A 410 9.52 31.08 -10.18
CA ASN A 410 9.56 32.16 -9.17
C ASN A 410 8.51 31.93 -8.06
N ILE A 411 8.41 30.69 -7.57
CA ILE A 411 7.53 30.28 -6.48
C ILE A 411 8.37 30.08 -5.22
N LYS A 412 7.91 30.65 -4.10
CA LYS A 412 8.63 30.57 -2.83
C LYS A 412 8.48 29.20 -2.19
N ARG A 413 9.58 28.70 -1.61
CA ARG A 413 9.63 27.52 -0.74
C ARG A 413 10.45 27.81 0.51
N PRO A 414 10.33 27.03 1.59
CA PRO A 414 11.27 27.11 2.70
C PRO A 414 12.70 26.88 2.17
N LYS A 415 13.62 27.77 2.56
CA LYS A 415 15.03 27.60 2.19
C LYS A 415 15.60 26.39 2.93
N GLY A 416 16.37 25.55 2.24
CA GLY A 416 16.97 24.38 2.85
C GLY A 416 18.01 23.74 1.95
N LYS A 417 18.74 22.77 2.51
CA LYS A 417 19.79 22.04 1.84
C LYS A 417 19.93 20.61 2.37
N ALA A 418 20.34 19.70 1.49
CA ALA A 418 20.80 18.37 1.86
C ALA A 418 22.24 18.46 2.40
N VAL A 419 22.49 17.82 3.54
CA VAL A 419 23.80 17.77 4.18
C VAL A 419 24.24 16.33 4.42
N TRP A 420 25.54 16.07 4.30
CA TRP A 420 26.13 14.74 4.37
C TRP A 420 26.98 14.52 5.63
N SER A 421 27.13 15.54 6.45
CA SER A 421 27.88 15.48 7.69
C SER A 421 27.35 16.44 8.73
N VAL A 422 27.66 16.16 10.01
CA VAL A 422 27.33 17.07 11.12
C VAL A 422 27.94 18.45 10.91
N LYS A 423 29.20 18.51 10.43
CA LYS A 423 29.90 19.77 10.18
C LYS A 423 29.19 20.61 9.12
N GLU A 424 28.85 20.00 7.98
CA GLU A 424 28.09 20.67 6.92
C GLU A 424 26.73 21.16 7.42
N GLY A 425 26.08 20.35 8.29
CA GLY A 425 24.81 20.72 8.92
C GLY A 425 24.89 21.96 9.79
N ILE A 426 25.95 22.10 10.59
CA ILE A 426 26.19 23.30 11.43
C ILE A 426 26.46 24.52 10.54
N GLU A 427 27.28 24.38 9.50
CA GLU A 427 27.58 25.47 8.57
C GLU A 427 26.33 25.97 7.87
N GLU A 428 25.43 25.07 7.46
CA GLU A 428 24.18 25.44 6.81
C GLU A 428 23.16 26.01 7.79
N ALA A 429 23.08 25.48 9.02
CA ALA A 429 22.22 26.00 10.07
C ALA A 429 22.52 27.48 10.40
N ASN A 430 23.79 27.88 10.41
CA ASN A 430 24.21 29.24 10.66
C ASN A 430 23.76 30.23 9.55
N LYS A 431 23.49 29.73 8.32
CA LYS A 431 22.96 30.55 7.21
C LYS A 431 21.43 30.62 7.22
N LEU A 432 20.77 29.55 7.64
CA LEU A 432 19.31 29.40 7.60
C LEU A 432 18.62 30.03 8.81
N GLU A 433 19.30 30.18 9.93
CA GLU A 433 18.80 30.62 11.23
C GLU A 433 17.79 29.62 11.87
N TYR A 434 17.86 29.44 13.19
CA TYR A 434 16.92 28.61 13.94
C TYR A 434 15.56 29.30 14.11
N PRO A 435 14.44 28.53 14.23
CA PRO A 435 14.38 27.05 14.26
C PRO A 435 14.49 26.43 12.88
N LEU A 436 14.99 25.17 12.82
CA LEU A 436 15.17 24.39 11.60
C LEU A 436 14.35 23.11 11.66
N LEU A 437 13.79 22.72 10.53
CA LEU A 437 13.19 21.42 10.33
C LEU A 437 14.25 20.48 9.74
N VAL A 438 14.56 19.40 10.46
CA VAL A 438 15.51 18.39 10.00
C VAL A 438 14.81 17.07 9.73
N ARG A 439 15.16 16.42 8.62
CA ARG A 439 14.54 15.16 8.20
C ARG A 439 15.49 14.31 7.37
N PRO A 440 15.41 12.97 7.44
CA PRO A 440 16.07 12.10 6.47
C PRO A 440 15.52 12.35 5.06
N SER A 441 16.33 12.15 4.02
CA SER A 441 15.95 12.44 2.62
C SER A 441 14.80 11.60 2.10
N TYR A 442 14.65 10.36 2.59
CA TYR A 442 13.61 9.44 2.14
C TYR A 442 12.74 9.01 3.31
N VAL A 443 11.64 9.72 3.53
CA VAL A 443 10.72 9.46 4.65
C VAL A 443 9.27 9.46 4.18
N LEU A 444 8.53 8.40 4.53
CA LEU A 444 7.08 8.34 4.37
C LEU A 444 6.39 8.73 5.69
N GLY A 445 5.46 9.69 5.63
CA GLY A 445 4.63 10.07 6.78
C GLY A 445 5.41 10.72 7.93
N GLY A 446 6.40 11.58 7.63
CA GLY A 446 7.11 12.39 8.63
C GLY A 446 8.02 11.62 9.59
N GLN A 447 8.33 10.38 9.31
CA GLN A 447 9.17 9.55 10.18
C GLN A 447 10.56 10.15 10.37
N GLY A 448 10.96 10.39 11.63
CA GLY A 448 12.27 10.93 11.96
C GLY A 448 12.43 12.43 11.67
N MET A 449 11.34 13.17 11.43
CA MET A 449 11.39 14.63 11.32
C MET A 449 11.43 15.25 12.74
N GLU A 450 12.28 16.27 12.92
CA GLU A 450 12.37 17.00 14.20
C GLU A 450 12.59 18.50 13.95
N ILE A 451 12.00 19.34 14.79
CA ILE A 451 12.26 20.78 14.81
C ILE A 451 13.39 21.04 15.80
N THR A 452 14.56 21.43 15.29
CA THR A 452 15.71 21.78 16.11
C THR A 452 15.72 23.28 16.38
N ARG A 453 15.88 23.68 17.64
CA ARG A 453 15.77 25.08 18.07
C ARG A 453 17.12 25.73 18.34
N ASN A 454 18.17 24.94 18.40
CA ASN A 454 19.53 25.35 18.66
C ASN A 454 20.52 24.33 18.09
N GLU A 455 21.81 24.66 18.13
CA GLU A 455 22.89 23.82 17.60
C GLU A 455 23.01 22.47 18.34
N ILE A 456 22.75 22.45 19.65
CA ILE A 456 22.85 21.22 20.45
C ILE A 456 21.82 20.18 19.97
N ASP A 457 20.57 20.61 19.76
CA ASP A 457 19.50 19.75 19.23
C ASP A 457 19.84 19.25 17.84
N LEU A 458 20.37 20.13 16.97
CA LEU A 458 20.78 19.79 15.61
C LEU A 458 21.91 18.75 15.60
N VAL A 459 22.96 18.97 16.38
CA VAL A 459 24.11 18.04 16.44
C VAL A 459 23.69 16.68 16.95
N ARG A 460 22.86 16.62 18.00
CA ARG A 460 22.29 15.38 18.50
C ARG A 460 21.55 14.64 17.39
N TYR A 461 20.61 15.31 16.71
CA TYR A 461 19.81 14.72 15.65
C TYR A 461 20.67 14.21 14.49
N LEU A 462 21.58 15.01 13.98
CA LEU A 462 22.44 14.64 12.86
C LEU A 462 23.36 13.46 13.20
N THR A 463 23.89 13.45 14.43
CA THR A 463 24.72 12.34 14.89
C THR A 463 23.92 11.03 14.89
N ASP A 464 22.71 11.04 15.47
CA ASP A 464 21.85 9.86 15.51
C ASP A 464 21.39 9.43 14.10
N ALA A 465 21.12 10.37 13.22
CA ALA A 465 20.70 10.09 11.85
C ALA A 465 21.82 9.43 11.03
N PHE A 466 23.05 9.97 11.08
CA PHE A 466 24.19 9.43 10.34
C PHE A 466 24.74 8.12 10.92
N ILE A 467 24.53 7.83 12.20
CA ILE A 467 24.82 6.50 12.77
C ILE A 467 23.87 5.44 12.19
N LYS A 468 22.60 5.79 11.99
CA LYS A 468 21.56 4.88 11.47
C LYS A 468 21.64 4.67 9.97
N ASP A 469 21.93 5.72 9.22
CA ASP A 469 22.03 5.69 7.76
C ASP A 469 23.17 6.60 7.26
N THR A 470 24.26 5.96 6.84
CA THR A 470 25.46 6.66 6.31
C THR A 470 25.39 6.89 4.79
N LYS A 471 24.36 6.38 4.12
CA LYS A 471 24.28 6.39 2.65
C LYS A 471 23.41 7.52 2.09
N ASN A 472 22.56 8.09 2.92
CA ASN A 472 21.61 9.11 2.51
C ASN A 472 21.86 10.44 3.25
N PRO A 473 21.67 11.59 2.58
CA PRO A 473 21.81 12.89 3.23
C PRO A 473 20.65 13.17 4.18
N VAL A 474 20.85 14.11 5.08
CA VAL A 474 19.81 14.71 5.93
C VAL A 474 19.42 16.06 5.33
N LEU A 475 18.13 16.33 5.22
CA LEU A 475 17.61 17.61 4.77
C LEU A 475 17.45 18.55 5.97
N ILE A 476 17.92 19.77 5.82
CA ILE A 476 17.77 20.85 6.79
C ILE A 476 17.02 21.99 6.10
N ASP A 477 15.83 22.29 6.55
CA ASP A 477 14.99 23.37 6.01
C ASP A 477 14.75 24.42 7.09
N ARG A 478 14.64 25.69 6.71
CA ARG A 478 14.18 26.76 7.61
C ARG A 478 12.75 26.46 8.03
N TYR A 479 12.50 26.39 9.33
CA TYR A 479 11.14 26.19 9.84
C TYR A 479 10.33 27.48 9.73
N LEU A 480 9.16 27.40 9.09
CA LEU A 480 8.21 28.49 8.94
C LEU A 480 6.99 28.23 9.83
N GLY A 481 6.81 29.02 10.88
CA GLY A 481 5.70 28.89 11.84
C GLY A 481 4.40 29.53 11.33
N GLY A 482 3.96 29.19 10.12
CA GLY A 482 2.78 29.76 9.47
C GLY A 482 1.51 28.92 9.59
N ARG A 483 0.46 29.35 8.88
CA ARG A 483 -0.74 28.56 8.65
C ARG A 483 -0.52 27.60 7.50
N GLU A 484 -0.94 26.37 7.66
CA GLU A 484 -0.92 25.41 6.56
C GLU A 484 -2.27 25.40 5.83
N LEU A 485 -2.19 25.41 4.49
CA LEU A 485 -3.33 25.21 3.61
C LEU A 485 -3.01 24.09 2.61
N GLU A 486 -4.04 23.39 2.20
CA GLU A 486 -3.93 22.24 1.30
C GLU A 486 -4.94 22.33 0.16
N VAL A 487 -4.50 21.94 -1.03
CA VAL A 487 -5.31 21.91 -2.25
C VAL A 487 -5.20 20.57 -2.91
N ASP A 488 -6.34 19.93 -3.15
CA ASP A 488 -6.47 18.82 -4.10
C ASP A 488 -7.10 19.37 -5.38
N ALA A 489 -6.40 19.29 -6.50
CA ALA A 489 -6.86 19.81 -7.76
C ALA A 489 -6.89 18.75 -8.86
N ILE A 490 -7.68 18.99 -9.90
CA ILE A 490 -7.78 18.19 -11.12
C ILE A 490 -7.18 19.01 -12.26
N CYS A 491 -6.35 18.38 -13.08
CA CYS A 491 -5.80 18.99 -14.28
C CYS A 491 -6.08 18.11 -15.52
N ASP A 492 -6.44 18.71 -16.63
CA ASP A 492 -6.67 18.04 -17.92
C ASP A 492 -5.52 18.27 -18.92
N GLY A 493 -4.37 18.76 -18.43
CA GLY A 493 -3.20 19.16 -19.21
C GLY A 493 -3.26 20.59 -19.75
N THR A 494 -4.40 21.28 -19.67
CA THR A 494 -4.59 22.66 -20.13
C THR A 494 -5.30 23.55 -19.11
N ASP A 495 -6.28 22.99 -18.44
CA ASP A 495 -7.08 23.70 -17.43
C ASP A 495 -6.95 22.98 -16.06
N VAL A 496 -7.13 23.74 -14.97
CA VAL A 496 -7.09 23.22 -13.60
C VAL A 496 -8.41 23.53 -12.91
N LEU A 497 -9.00 22.54 -12.24
CA LEU A 497 -10.17 22.68 -11.40
C LEU A 497 -9.76 22.51 -9.94
N ILE A 498 -10.05 23.49 -9.10
CA ILE A 498 -9.80 23.48 -7.66
C ILE A 498 -11.14 23.38 -6.94
N PRO A 499 -11.55 22.23 -6.41
CA PRO A 499 -12.82 22.06 -5.72
C PRO A 499 -12.99 22.93 -4.50
N GLY A 500 -11.87 23.16 -3.77
CA GLY A 500 -11.83 24.00 -2.60
C GLY A 500 -10.42 24.03 -2.00
N ILE A 501 -10.20 24.97 -1.11
CA ILE A 501 -8.97 25.09 -0.33
C ILE A 501 -9.29 24.71 1.11
N MET A 502 -8.44 23.90 1.72
CA MET A 502 -8.55 23.46 3.11
C MET A 502 -7.51 24.19 3.97
N GLU A 503 -7.86 24.53 5.18
CA GLU A 503 -6.95 25.10 6.19
C GLU A 503 -6.76 24.11 7.33
N HIS A 504 -5.53 23.95 7.81
CA HIS A 504 -5.25 23.18 9.01
C HIS A 504 -5.39 24.07 10.26
N LEU A 505 -6.04 23.54 11.30
CA LEU A 505 -6.20 24.24 12.56
C LEU A 505 -4.85 24.37 13.28
N GLU A 506 -4.06 23.31 13.23
CA GLU A 506 -2.71 23.29 13.76
C GLU A 506 -1.78 24.12 12.85
N ARG A 507 -0.79 24.75 13.48
CA ARG A 507 0.24 25.47 12.73
C ARG A 507 1.26 24.50 12.16
N ALA A 508 2.06 25.00 11.22
CA ALA A 508 3.15 24.26 10.60
C ALA A 508 4.00 23.51 11.64
N GLY A 509 4.37 22.26 11.30
CA GLY A 509 5.11 21.35 12.16
C GLY A 509 4.29 20.18 12.70
N VAL A 510 2.97 20.17 12.49
CA VAL A 510 2.12 18.98 12.65
C VAL A 510 1.86 18.40 11.27
N HIS A 511 2.05 17.10 11.11
CA HIS A 511 1.80 16.44 9.83
C HIS A 511 0.35 16.62 9.37
N SER A 512 0.10 16.93 8.09
CA SER A 512 -1.24 17.19 7.53
C SER A 512 -2.25 16.06 7.80
N GLY A 513 -1.77 14.82 7.84
CA GLY A 513 -2.60 13.64 8.20
C GLY A 513 -3.11 13.64 9.64
N ASP A 514 -2.40 14.31 10.54
CA ASP A 514 -2.69 14.39 11.98
C ASP A 514 -3.33 15.74 12.36
N SER A 515 -3.55 16.61 11.39
CA SER A 515 -4.15 17.91 11.57
C SER A 515 -5.67 17.90 11.40
N ILE A 516 -6.35 18.78 12.12
CA ILE A 516 -7.77 19.10 11.90
C ILE A 516 -7.83 19.98 10.65
N SER A 517 -8.58 19.53 9.63
CA SER A 517 -8.76 20.28 8.39
C SER A 517 -10.13 20.93 8.35
N ILE A 518 -10.17 22.21 7.95
CA ILE A 518 -11.37 23.03 7.91
C ILE A 518 -11.62 23.48 6.46
N TYR A 519 -12.85 23.38 6.00
CA TYR A 519 -13.30 23.91 4.72
C TYR A 519 -14.59 24.74 4.92
N PRO A 520 -14.73 25.91 4.27
CA PRO A 520 -13.70 26.68 3.59
C PRO A 520 -12.70 27.30 4.57
N PRO A 521 -11.51 27.79 4.11
CA PRO A 521 -10.49 28.37 4.97
C PRO A 521 -11.01 29.62 5.69
N GLN A 522 -10.58 29.84 6.94
CA GLN A 522 -11.06 30.88 7.81
C GLN A 522 -10.08 32.05 7.90
N ASN A 523 -10.60 33.27 7.76
CA ASN A 523 -9.80 34.49 7.93
C ASN A 523 -8.51 34.52 7.06
N VAL A 524 -8.55 33.90 5.86
CA VAL A 524 -7.49 33.98 4.88
C VAL A 524 -7.82 35.11 3.90
N PRO A 525 -6.97 36.13 3.76
CA PRO A 525 -7.22 37.25 2.85
C PRO A 525 -7.37 36.79 1.39
N GLN A 526 -8.24 37.44 0.63
CA GLN A 526 -8.53 37.05 -0.76
C GLN A 526 -7.27 37.01 -1.64
N HIS A 527 -6.37 37.97 -1.48
CA HIS A 527 -5.11 38.00 -2.27
C HIS A 527 -4.21 36.78 -1.99
N ILE A 528 -4.30 36.19 -0.81
CA ILE A 528 -3.61 34.91 -0.48
C ILE A 528 -4.29 33.74 -1.19
N ILE A 529 -5.64 33.71 -1.17
CA ILE A 529 -6.41 32.69 -1.92
C ILE A 529 -6.07 32.78 -3.41
N ASP A 530 -6.10 33.98 -4.00
CA ASP A 530 -5.76 34.20 -5.41
C ASP A 530 -4.33 33.74 -5.73
N LYS A 531 -3.39 33.97 -4.80
CA LYS A 531 -2.00 33.52 -4.95
C LYS A 531 -1.87 32.01 -4.89
N ILE A 532 -2.60 31.32 -4.00
CA ILE A 532 -2.64 29.85 -3.94
C ILE A 532 -3.19 29.27 -5.24
N VAL A 533 -4.26 29.86 -5.76
CA VAL A 533 -4.84 29.46 -7.05
C VAL A 533 -3.85 29.63 -8.19
N ASP A 534 -3.19 30.80 -8.31
CA ASP A 534 -2.15 31.08 -9.33
C ASP A 534 -1.01 30.04 -9.25
N VAL A 535 -0.48 29.81 -8.04
CA VAL A 535 0.61 28.86 -7.83
C VAL A 535 0.19 27.43 -8.19
N THR A 536 -1.02 27.02 -7.81
CA THR A 536 -1.56 25.70 -8.15
C THR A 536 -1.64 25.50 -9.66
N TYR A 537 -2.14 26.48 -10.40
CA TYR A 537 -2.21 26.46 -11.86
C TYR A 537 -0.82 26.30 -12.50
N ARG A 538 0.12 27.12 -12.07
CA ARG A 538 1.47 27.16 -12.67
C ARG A 538 2.23 25.87 -12.43
N ILE A 539 2.15 25.29 -11.23
CA ILE A 539 2.77 24.00 -10.90
C ILE A 539 2.10 22.86 -11.70
N ALA A 540 0.78 22.80 -11.72
CA ALA A 540 0.06 21.73 -12.42
C ALA A 540 0.38 21.72 -13.92
N LEU A 541 0.47 22.88 -14.57
CA LEU A 541 0.81 22.98 -15.99
C LEU A 541 2.30 22.71 -16.27
N GLU A 542 3.22 23.15 -15.39
CA GLU A 542 4.65 22.87 -15.55
C GLU A 542 4.95 21.37 -15.46
N LEU A 543 4.36 20.69 -14.47
CA LEU A 543 4.44 19.23 -14.31
C LEU A 543 3.58 18.45 -15.31
N LYS A 544 2.93 19.14 -16.24
CA LYS A 544 2.02 18.54 -17.24
C LYS A 544 1.07 17.53 -16.63
N VAL A 545 0.51 17.87 -15.50
CA VAL A 545 -0.40 17.00 -14.76
C VAL A 545 -1.62 16.67 -15.60
N ILE A 546 -1.96 15.39 -15.65
CA ILE A 546 -3.23 14.88 -16.17
C ILE A 546 -3.83 13.99 -15.08
N GLY A 547 -4.96 14.37 -14.54
CA GLY A 547 -5.58 13.71 -13.40
C GLY A 547 -5.48 14.56 -12.14
N MET A 548 -4.88 14.05 -11.06
CA MET A 548 -4.86 14.71 -9.76
C MET A 548 -3.50 15.28 -9.39
N ILE A 549 -3.56 16.36 -8.61
CA ILE A 549 -2.41 16.94 -7.92
C ILE A 549 -2.83 17.43 -6.54
N ASN A 550 -2.00 17.15 -5.54
CA ASN A 550 -2.12 17.67 -4.19
C ASN A 550 -0.95 18.63 -3.92
N ILE A 551 -1.24 19.80 -3.37
CA ILE A 551 -0.24 20.80 -3.03
C ILE A 551 -0.47 21.28 -1.59
N GLN A 552 0.60 21.30 -0.81
CA GLN A 552 0.61 21.83 0.55
C GLN A 552 1.35 23.16 0.59
N PHE A 553 0.74 24.12 1.27
CA PHE A 553 1.22 25.49 1.39
C PHE A 553 1.41 25.90 2.84
N ILE A 554 2.40 26.77 3.08
CA ILE A 554 2.49 27.56 4.32
C ILE A 554 2.27 29.04 3.98
N VAL A 555 1.41 29.69 4.74
CA VAL A 555 1.24 31.15 4.71
C VAL A 555 1.92 31.74 5.95
N CYS A 556 3.01 32.45 5.73
CA CYS A 556 3.81 33.06 6.78
C CYS A 556 4.13 34.50 6.36
N ASP A 557 3.92 35.49 7.26
CA ASP A 557 4.18 36.93 7.04
C ASP A 557 3.56 37.45 5.73
N GLY A 558 2.33 37.03 5.43
CA GLY A 558 1.61 37.45 4.23
C GLY A 558 2.17 36.86 2.91
N GLN A 559 3.06 35.89 2.99
CA GLN A 559 3.65 35.24 1.83
C GLN A 559 3.23 33.76 1.77
N VAL A 560 3.06 33.25 0.55
CA VAL A 560 2.71 31.85 0.27
C VAL A 560 3.99 31.10 -0.09
N TYR A 561 4.21 29.97 0.59
CA TYR A 561 5.32 29.04 0.35
C TYR A 561 4.76 27.67 0.02
N VAL A 562 5.34 26.99 -0.96
CA VAL A 562 5.03 25.58 -1.28
C VAL A 562 5.91 24.67 -0.43
N ILE A 563 5.30 23.70 0.24
CA ILE A 563 6.02 22.69 1.07
C ILE A 563 6.26 21.43 0.26
N GLU A 564 5.18 20.93 -0.36
CA GLU A 564 5.14 19.62 -1.01
C GLU A 564 4.15 19.62 -2.17
N VAL A 565 4.50 18.91 -3.22
CA VAL A 565 3.65 18.66 -4.37
C VAL A 565 3.60 17.15 -4.63
N ASN A 566 2.39 16.63 -4.72
CA ASN A 566 2.15 15.23 -5.00
C ASN A 566 1.27 15.11 -6.25
N PRO A 567 1.79 14.71 -7.43
CA PRO A 567 1.00 14.54 -8.66
C PRO A 567 0.17 13.24 -8.61
N ARG A 568 -0.62 13.10 -7.56
CA ARG A 568 -1.46 11.95 -7.26
C ARG A 568 -2.57 12.34 -6.28
N SER A 569 -3.46 11.39 -5.97
CA SER A 569 -4.45 11.55 -4.90
C SER A 569 -3.80 11.71 -3.51
N SER A 570 -4.53 12.32 -2.61
CA SER A 570 -4.16 12.54 -1.21
C SER A 570 -5.17 11.93 -0.25
N ARG A 571 -4.87 11.95 1.05
CA ARG A 571 -5.78 11.51 2.11
C ARG A 571 -6.98 12.45 2.30
N THR A 572 -6.93 13.67 1.79
CA THR A 572 -8.00 14.65 1.90
C THR A 572 -9.03 14.57 0.77
N VAL A 573 -8.74 13.84 -0.30
CA VAL A 573 -9.62 13.71 -1.47
C VAL A 573 -11.05 13.25 -1.13
N PRO A 574 -11.28 12.19 -0.32
CA PRO A 574 -12.64 11.81 0.03
C PRO A 574 -13.39 12.89 0.83
N TYR A 575 -12.67 13.59 1.70
CA TYR A 575 -13.23 14.68 2.49
C TYR A 575 -13.65 15.85 1.59
N ILE A 576 -12.73 16.42 0.81
CA ILE A 576 -13.02 17.59 -0.02
C ILE A 576 -14.05 17.26 -1.11
N SER A 577 -14.02 16.05 -1.66
CA SER A 577 -15.03 15.60 -2.63
C SER A 577 -16.43 15.59 -2.05
N LYS A 578 -16.60 15.08 -0.83
CA LYS A 578 -17.91 15.01 -0.14
C LYS A 578 -18.41 16.38 0.29
N VAL A 579 -17.54 17.22 0.84
CA VAL A 579 -17.97 18.54 1.37
C VAL A 579 -18.22 19.56 0.26
N THR A 580 -17.64 19.41 -0.91
CA THR A 580 -17.91 20.29 -2.06
C THR A 580 -18.99 19.74 -3.00
N GLY A 581 -19.32 18.45 -2.87
CA GLY A 581 -20.21 17.75 -3.82
C GLY A 581 -19.57 17.51 -5.20
N ILE A 582 -18.27 17.80 -5.37
CA ILE A 582 -17.57 17.61 -6.64
C ILE A 582 -16.93 16.22 -6.64
N PRO A 583 -17.28 15.35 -7.60
CA PRO A 583 -16.78 13.98 -7.67
C PRO A 583 -15.34 13.95 -8.23
N ILE A 584 -14.36 14.34 -7.43
CA ILE A 584 -12.98 14.64 -7.83
C ILE A 584 -12.35 13.48 -8.59
N VAL A 585 -12.37 12.27 -8.03
CA VAL A 585 -11.73 11.11 -8.65
C VAL A 585 -12.37 10.74 -9.99
N LYS A 586 -13.70 10.83 -10.07
CA LYS A 586 -14.44 10.58 -11.31
C LYS A 586 -14.03 11.57 -12.41
N LEU A 587 -13.90 12.85 -12.08
CA LEU A 587 -13.47 13.88 -13.03
C LEU A 587 -12.02 13.68 -13.43
N ALA A 588 -11.13 13.43 -12.46
CA ALA A 588 -9.72 13.15 -12.72
C ALA A 588 -9.54 11.93 -13.65
N THR A 589 -10.28 10.84 -13.41
CA THR A 589 -10.25 9.66 -14.28
C THR A 589 -10.72 9.98 -15.68
N LYS A 590 -11.77 10.79 -15.83
CA LYS A 590 -12.22 11.25 -17.15
C LYS A 590 -11.16 12.10 -17.86
N CYS A 591 -10.44 12.96 -17.15
CA CYS A 591 -9.32 13.71 -17.72
C CYS A 591 -8.18 12.76 -18.16
N ILE A 592 -7.89 11.73 -17.36
CA ILE A 592 -6.88 10.70 -17.68
C ILE A 592 -7.21 9.98 -19.00
N ILE A 593 -8.48 9.71 -19.28
CA ILE A 593 -8.92 9.07 -20.53
C ILE A 593 -9.22 10.06 -21.67
N GLY A 594 -8.87 11.34 -21.50
CA GLY A 594 -8.83 12.34 -22.57
C GLY A 594 -9.92 13.42 -22.57
N HIS A 595 -10.87 13.41 -21.63
CA HIS A 595 -11.88 14.47 -21.51
C HIS A 595 -11.29 15.78 -20.95
N LYS A 596 -11.88 16.90 -21.36
CA LYS A 596 -11.54 18.22 -20.84
C LYS A 596 -12.50 18.67 -19.74
N ILE A 597 -12.00 19.43 -18.76
CA ILE A 597 -12.79 19.94 -17.61
C ILE A 597 -14.04 20.68 -18.09
N LYS A 598 -13.91 21.52 -19.13
CA LYS A 598 -15.02 22.27 -19.71
C LYS A 598 -16.09 21.35 -20.34
N GLU A 599 -15.69 20.29 -21.01
CA GLU A 599 -16.60 19.28 -21.59
C GLU A 599 -17.38 18.54 -20.52
N LEU A 600 -16.80 18.42 -19.31
CA LEU A 600 -17.44 17.79 -18.15
C LEU A 600 -18.42 18.72 -17.42
N GLY A 601 -18.62 19.96 -17.90
CA GLY A 601 -19.57 20.92 -17.36
C GLY A 601 -19.03 21.76 -16.19
N TYR A 602 -17.71 21.81 -16.02
CA TYR A 602 -17.08 22.60 -14.96
C TYR A 602 -16.32 23.80 -15.52
N THR A 603 -16.38 24.92 -14.79
CA THR A 603 -15.55 26.07 -15.07
C THR A 603 -14.18 25.88 -14.43
N PRO A 604 -13.06 26.04 -15.17
CA PRO A 604 -11.72 25.99 -14.59
C PRO A 604 -11.55 27.02 -13.47
N GLY A 605 -10.64 26.73 -12.54
CA GLY A 605 -10.33 27.60 -11.41
C GLY A 605 -10.92 27.10 -10.10
N LEU A 606 -10.87 27.98 -9.10
CA LEU A 606 -11.44 27.73 -7.78
C LEU A 606 -12.97 27.75 -7.87
N GLN A 607 -13.59 26.68 -7.39
CA GLN A 607 -15.04 26.58 -7.36
C GLN A 607 -15.63 27.44 -6.22
N PRO A 608 -16.91 27.85 -6.35
CA PRO A 608 -17.59 28.60 -5.31
C PRO A 608 -17.54 27.88 -3.96
N LYS A 609 -17.27 28.59 -2.89
CA LYS A 609 -17.29 28.03 -1.53
C LYS A 609 -18.70 27.65 -1.11
N ALA A 610 -18.82 26.60 -0.32
CA ALA A 610 -20.08 26.25 0.34
C ALA A 610 -20.48 27.32 1.39
N ASP A 611 -21.76 27.39 1.70
CA ASP A 611 -22.36 28.26 2.70
C ASP A 611 -22.35 27.64 4.12
N TYR A 612 -21.64 26.54 4.28
CA TYR A 612 -21.45 25.83 5.54
C TYR A 612 -19.95 25.54 5.77
N TYR A 613 -19.63 25.19 7.00
CA TYR A 613 -18.31 24.78 7.42
C TYR A 613 -18.27 23.25 7.57
N ALA A 614 -17.19 22.64 7.09
CA ALA A 614 -16.92 21.23 7.29
C ALA A 614 -15.58 21.05 8.00
N ILE A 615 -15.54 20.13 8.95
CA ILE A 615 -14.35 19.86 9.76
C ILE A 615 -14.02 18.37 9.65
N LYS A 616 -12.77 18.06 9.29
CA LYS A 616 -12.20 16.71 9.37
C LYS A 616 -11.32 16.65 10.60
N MET A 617 -11.57 15.69 11.47
CA MET A 617 -10.77 15.45 12.67
C MET A 617 -10.09 14.08 12.60
N PRO A 618 -8.78 13.99 12.86
CA PRO A 618 -8.08 12.72 12.98
C PRO A 618 -8.50 12.00 14.28
N VAL A 619 -8.49 10.68 14.23
CA VAL A 619 -8.68 9.83 15.41
C VAL A 619 -7.37 9.15 15.74
N PHE A 620 -6.84 9.42 16.91
CA PHE A 620 -5.61 8.85 17.40
C PHE A 620 -5.88 7.58 18.21
N SER A 621 -5.06 6.56 18.02
CA SER A 621 -5.19 5.25 18.68
C SER A 621 -4.17 5.03 19.80
N PHE A 622 -3.75 6.09 20.47
CA PHE A 622 -2.72 6.01 21.53
C PHE A 622 -3.16 5.25 22.79
N GLU A 623 -4.46 5.09 23.02
CA GLU A 623 -4.99 4.32 24.14
C GLU A 623 -5.06 2.81 23.87
N LYS A 624 -4.78 2.36 22.68
CA LYS A 624 -4.88 0.95 22.27
C LYS A 624 -3.55 0.22 22.28
#